data_fc26c3ea32f7d95d7ad8b267acf58907
#
_entry.id   fc26c3ea32f7d95d7ad8b267acf58907
#
_cell.length_a   1.000
_cell.length_b   1.000
_cell.length_c   1.000
_cell.angle_alpha   90.00
_cell.angle_beta   90.00
_cell.angle_gamma   90.00
#
_symmetry.space_group_name_H-M   'P 1'
#
loop_
_entity.id
_entity.type
_entity.pdbx_description
1 polymer ?
#
loop_
_entity_poly.entity_id
_entity_poly.type
_entity_poly.pdbx_seq_one_letter_code
_entity_poly.pdbx_strand_id
1 'polypeptide(L)'
;MSGFENATQFFHACESVKGWDECSRHVDSGASFFAQCEPLVDIETVEDYVNWMTGICETTAPGSSYKLHSSAWDDATRTAIFFATFTLSHTGEGGPVPPTNKKTKTQYVYIFRMNADNKIESMQKVWNAPWAMRELGWM
;
A
#
# COMPACT_ATOMS: atom_id res chain seq x y z
N MET A 1 -3.03 -1.02 -22.64
CA MET A 1 -2.33 -0.46 -21.48
C MET A 1 -1.16 -1.35 -21.12
N SER A 2 0.03 -0.78 -20.98
CA SER A 2 1.22 -1.56 -20.61
C SER A 2 1.13 -2.04 -19.16
N GLY A 3 2.00 -2.99 -18.81
CA GLY A 3 2.09 -3.45 -17.42
C GLY A 3 2.46 -2.33 -16.47
N PHE A 4 3.43 -1.49 -16.85
CA PHE A 4 3.85 -0.37 -16.01
C PHE A 4 2.74 0.67 -15.83
N GLU A 5 2.02 0.99 -16.90
CA GLU A 5 0.89 1.91 -16.80
C GLU A 5 -0.20 1.37 -15.87
N ASN A 6 -0.50 0.08 -15.99
CA ASN A 6 -1.54 -0.54 -15.16
C ASN A 6 -1.12 -0.57 -13.67
N ALA A 7 0.14 -0.90 -13.40
CA ALA A 7 0.66 -0.85 -12.02
C ALA A 7 0.62 0.57 -11.46
N THR A 8 0.94 1.57 -12.28
CA THR A 8 0.91 2.98 -11.87
C THR A 8 -0.53 3.41 -11.51
N GLN A 9 -1.51 2.99 -12.31
CA GLN A 9 -2.91 3.29 -12.01
C GLN A 9 -3.37 2.62 -10.72
N PHE A 10 -2.96 1.36 -10.50
CA PHE A 10 -3.25 0.69 -9.23
C PHE A 10 -2.64 1.46 -8.05
N PHE A 11 -1.36 1.86 -8.17
CA PHE A 11 -0.69 2.59 -7.12
C PHE A 11 -1.51 3.82 -6.68
N HIS A 12 -1.90 4.64 -7.65
CA HIS A 12 -2.66 5.85 -7.33
C HIS A 12 -4.06 5.55 -6.80
N ALA A 13 -4.73 4.53 -7.30
CA ALA A 13 -6.05 4.16 -6.82
C ALA A 13 -6.00 3.66 -5.37
N CYS A 14 -5.00 2.84 -5.04
CA CYS A 14 -4.82 2.31 -3.70
C CYS A 14 -4.47 3.42 -2.71
N GLU A 15 -3.48 4.24 -3.06
CA GLU A 15 -2.97 5.27 -2.16
C GLU A 15 -3.96 6.43 -1.96
N SER A 16 -4.82 6.70 -2.93
CA SER A 16 -5.88 7.71 -2.79
C SER A 16 -7.18 7.14 -2.20
N VAL A 17 -7.14 5.93 -1.68
CA VAL A 17 -8.23 5.29 -0.93
C VAL A 17 -9.50 5.11 -1.79
N LYS A 18 -9.33 4.69 -3.05
CA LYS A 18 -10.45 4.42 -3.94
C LYS A 18 -11.15 3.09 -3.62
N GLY A 19 -10.47 2.20 -2.87
CA GLY A 19 -11.04 0.93 -2.45
C GLY A 19 -10.86 -0.19 -3.46
N TRP A 20 -11.30 -1.39 -3.04
CA TRP A 20 -11.06 -2.60 -3.83
C TRP A 20 -11.79 -2.61 -5.17
N ASP A 21 -13.01 -2.06 -5.24
CA ASP A 21 -13.76 -2.05 -6.50
C ASP A 21 -12.98 -1.36 -7.62
N GLU A 22 -12.32 -0.24 -7.32
CA GLU A 22 -11.51 0.46 -8.31
C GLU A 22 -10.16 -0.25 -8.50
N CYS A 23 -9.51 -0.67 -7.43
CA CYS A 23 -8.20 -1.32 -7.50
C CYS A 23 -8.25 -2.66 -8.21
N SER A 24 -9.34 -3.42 -8.06
CA SER A 24 -9.48 -4.77 -8.61
C SER A 24 -9.34 -4.81 -10.14
N ARG A 25 -9.62 -3.71 -10.80
CA ARG A 25 -9.52 -3.60 -12.27
C ARG A 25 -8.12 -3.85 -12.79
N HIS A 26 -7.11 -3.69 -11.93
CA HIS A 26 -5.70 -3.77 -12.28
C HIS A 26 -5.05 -5.07 -11.81
N VAL A 27 -5.80 -5.94 -11.15
CA VAL A 27 -5.26 -7.06 -10.38
C VAL A 27 -5.81 -8.38 -10.91
N ASP A 28 -4.93 -9.37 -11.04
CA ASP A 28 -5.34 -10.74 -11.37
C ASP A 28 -6.06 -11.36 -10.18
N SER A 29 -7.04 -12.21 -10.46
CA SER A 29 -7.81 -12.87 -9.40
C SER A 29 -6.89 -13.67 -8.49
N GLY A 30 -7.00 -13.45 -7.18
CA GLY A 30 -6.18 -14.18 -6.20
C GLY A 30 -4.72 -13.75 -6.14
N ALA A 31 -4.37 -12.59 -6.69
CA ALA A 31 -3.00 -12.07 -6.64
C ALA A 31 -2.47 -12.03 -5.19
N SER A 32 -1.24 -12.49 -5.02
CA SER A 32 -0.62 -12.64 -3.70
C SER A 32 -0.02 -11.33 -3.19
N PHE A 33 0.06 -11.21 -1.87
CA PHE A 33 0.71 -10.09 -1.19
C PHE A 33 1.72 -10.63 -0.19
N PHE A 34 2.85 -9.94 -0.05
CA PHE A 34 3.90 -10.30 0.89
C PHE A 34 4.56 -9.06 1.46
N ALA A 35 4.79 -9.05 2.78
CA ALA A 35 5.55 -7.99 3.46
C ALA A 35 6.25 -8.58 4.69
N GLN A 36 7.52 -8.23 4.86
CA GLN A 36 8.32 -8.68 6.00
C GLN A 36 8.22 -7.65 7.12
N CYS A 37 7.02 -7.46 7.65
CA CYS A 37 6.79 -6.59 8.81
C CYS A 37 5.57 -7.07 9.58
N GLU A 38 5.64 -6.99 10.91
CA GLU A 38 4.64 -7.58 11.80
C GLU A 38 3.19 -7.16 11.51
N PRO A 39 2.89 -5.87 11.28
CA PRO A 39 1.49 -5.49 11.06
C PRO A 39 0.85 -6.10 9.82
N LEU A 40 1.67 -6.60 8.87
CA LEU A 40 1.19 -7.10 7.58
C LEU A 40 1.50 -8.58 7.36
N VAL A 41 2.08 -9.25 8.35
CA VAL A 41 2.59 -10.63 8.17
C VAL A 41 1.47 -11.62 7.82
N ASP A 42 0.25 -11.37 8.26
CA ASP A 42 -0.89 -12.26 8.01
C ASP A 42 -1.70 -11.89 6.78
N ILE A 43 -1.32 -10.83 6.06
CA ILE A 43 -1.98 -10.42 4.83
C ILE A 43 -1.33 -11.16 3.66
N GLU A 44 -2.11 -11.96 2.94
CA GLU A 44 -1.60 -12.85 1.90
C GLU A 44 -2.10 -12.52 0.49
N THR A 45 -3.10 -11.65 0.36
CA THR A 45 -3.65 -11.25 -0.95
C THR A 45 -3.64 -9.75 -1.11
N VAL A 46 -3.60 -9.31 -2.38
CA VAL A 46 -3.67 -7.87 -2.69
C VAL A 46 -5.01 -7.30 -2.25
N GLU A 47 -6.09 -8.07 -2.41
CA GLU A 47 -7.42 -7.63 -1.95
C GLU A 47 -7.41 -7.31 -0.46
N ASP A 48 -6.88 -8.21 0.36
CA ASP A 48 -6.83 -7.99 1.81
C ASP A 48 -5.96 -6.79 2.17
N TYR A 49 -4.86 -6.58 1.43
CA TYR A 49 -4.03 -5.40 1.66
C TYR A 49 -4.79 -4.10 1.36
N VAL A 50 -5.49 -4.05 0.23
CA VAL A 50 -6.27 -2.85 -0.13
C VAL A 50 -7.34 -2.58 0.93
N ASN A 51 -8.02 -3.63 1.41
CA ASN A 51 -9.02 -3.49 2.46
C ASN A 51 -8.41 -3.01 3.77
N TRP A 52 -7.21 -3.48 4.12
CA TRP A 52 -6.49 -3.01 5.29
C TRP A 52 -6.16 -1.51 5.17
N MET A 53 -5.64 -1.09 4.01
CA MET A 53 -5.35 0.33 3.75
C MET A 53 -6.62 1.19 3.84
N THR A 54 -7.69 0.73 3.23
CA THR A 54 -8.97 1.46 3.25
C THR A 54 -9.46 1.64 4.68
N GLY A 55 -9.40 0.59 5.50
CA GLY A 55 -9.81 0.65 6.89
C GLY A 55 -9.01 1.65 7.71
N ILE A 56 -7.68 1.62 7.56
CA ILE A 56 -6.78 2.56 8.26
C ILE A 56 -7.09 4.00 7.84
N CYS A 57 -7.20 4.24 6.54
CA CYS A 57 -7.34 5.61 6.01
C CYS A 57 -8.73 6.21 6.17
N GLU A 58 -9.76 5.38 6.31
CA GLU A 58 -11.13 5.88 6.51
C GLU A 58 -11.48 6.03 7.99
N THR A 59 -10.94 5.16 8.84
CA THR A 59 -11.38 5.07 10.25
C THR A 59 -10.33 5.57 11.21
N THR A 60 -9.12 4.97 11.17
CA THR A 60 -8.07 5.24 12.17
C THR A 60 -7.32 6.53 11.90
N ALA A 61 -7.04 6.79 10.64
CA ALA A 61 -6.23 7.95 10.24
C ALA A 61 -6.85 8.64 9.00
N PRO A 62 -8.03 9.25 9.16
CA PRO A 62 -8.65 9.97 8.04
C PRO A 62 -7.81 11.18 7.63
N GLY A 63 -7.89 11.55 6.35
CA GLY A 63 -7.15 12.69 5.83
C GLY A 63 -5.71 12.39 5.44
N SER A 64 -5.41 11.11 5.17
CA SER A 64 -4.09 10.71 4.73
C SER A 64 -3.73 11.30 3.36
N SER A 65 -2.43 11.36 3.08
CA SER A 65 -1.92 11.80 1.79
C SER A 65 -0.65 11.00 1.46
N TYR A 66 -0.24 11.05 0.19
CA TYR A 66 0.96 10.35 -0.24
C TYR A 66 1.70 11.16 -1.29
N LYS A 67 2.98 10.87 -1.44
CA LYS A 67 3.81 11.45 -2.48
C LYS A 67 4.67 10.36 -3.11
N LEU A 68 4.48 10.15 -4.41
CA LEU A 68 5.33 9.26 -5.19
C LEU A 68 6.63 9.99 -5.52
N HIS A 69 7.77 9.45 -5.11
CA HIS A 69 9.09 10.06 -5.35
C HIS A 69 9.69 9.58 -6.67
N SER A 70 9.61 8.28 -6.92
CA SER A 70 10.15 7.70 -8.16
C SER A 70 9.50 6.35 -8.42
N SER A 71 9.53 5.95 -9.69
CA SER A 71 9.06 4.65 -10.12
C SER A 71 9.93 4.13 -11.24
N ALA A 72 9.97 2.81 -11.42
CA ALA A 72 10.79 2.17 -12.42
C ALA A 72 10.13 0.89 -12.92
N TRP A 73 10.48 0.50 -14.14
CA TRP A 73 10.02 -0.73 -14.75
C TRP A 73 11.21 -1.57 -15.15
N ASP A 74 11.24 -2.82 -14.70
CA ASP A 74 12.23 -3.81 -15.13
C ASP A 74 11.55 -4.73 -16.15
N ASP A 75 11.89 -4.55 -17.41
CA ASP A 75 11.28 -5.31 -18.50
C ASP A 75 11.64 -6.81 -18.43
N ALA A 76 12.84 -7.13 -17.98
CA ALA A 76 13.31 -8.51 -17.91
C ALA A 76 12.46 -9.36 -16.95
N THR A 77 12.04 -8.79 -15.83
CA THR A 77 11.23 -9.48 -14.82
C THR A 77 9.76 -9.05 -14.83
N ARG A 78 9.39 -8.11 -15.70
CA ARG A 78 8.06 -7.51 -15.76
C ARG A 78 7.62 -6.98 -14.40
N THR A 79 8.51 -6.23 -13.76
CA THR A 79 8.31 -5.74 -12.38
C THR A 79 8.29 -4.23 -12.37
N ALA A 80 7.27 -3.67 -11.71
CA ALA A 80 7.14 -2.23 -11.48
C ALA A 80 7.47 -1.93 -10.01
N ILE A 81 8.25 -0.88 -9.77
CA ILE A 81 8.72 -0.51 -8.43
C ILE A 81 8.36 0.95 -8.17
N PHE A 82 7.78 1.22 -6.99
CA PHE A 82 7.33 2.56 -6.62
C PHE A 82 7.88 2.91 -5.24
N PHE A 83 8.58 4.03 -5.15
CA PHE A 83 9.10 4.55 -3.89
C PHE A 83 8.34 5.82 -3.52
N ALA A 84 7.76 5.84 -2.32
CA ALA A 84 6.84 6.90 -1.91
C ALA A 84 6.92 7.19 -0.42
N THR A 85 6.32 8.30 0.00
CA THR A 85 6.08 8.63 1.40
C THR A 85 4.57 8.72 1.63
N PHE A 86 4.11 8.09 2.71
CA PHE A 86 2.72 8.17 3.14
C PHE A 86 2.64 8.98 4.42
N THR A 87 1.72 9.94 4.45
CA THR A 87 1.52 10.83 5.61
C THR A 87 0.15 10.56 6.20
N LEU A 88 0.11 10.24 7.49
CA LEU A 88 -1.16 10.04 8.19
C LEU A 88 -1.03 10.43 9.65
N SER A 89 -2.19 10.79 10.25
CA SER A 89 -2.28 11.17 11.66
C SER A 89 -3.29 10.29 12.35
N HIS A 90 -2.96 9.78 13.53
CA HIS A 90 -3.87 8.92 14.30
C HIS A 90 -4.90 9.77 15.04
N THR A 91 -5.96 10.14 14.35
CA THR A 91 -7.04 10.98 14.91
C THR A 91 -8.35 10.22 15.13
N GLY A 92 -8.49 9.02 14.55
CA GLY A 92 -9.70 8.22 14.62
C GLY A 92 -9.55 6.99 15.50
N GLU A 93 -10.64 6.26 15.63
CA GLU A 93 -10.69 5.04 16.43
C GLU A 93 -10.16 3.83 15.62
N GLY A 94 -10.02 2.69 16.30
CA GLY A 94 -9.66 1.43 15.64
C GLY A 94 -8.18 1.11 15.62
N GLY A 95 -7.34 1.96 16.18
CA GLY A 95 -5.92 1.68 16.33
C GLY A 95 -5.63 0.77 17.53
N PRO A 96 -4.34 0.40 17.73
CA PRO A 96 -3.94 -0.44 18.87
C PRO A 96 -4.05 0.26 20.22
N VAL A 97 -4.15 1.58 20.21
CA VAL A 97 -4.33 2.44 21.39
C VAL A 97 -5.36 3.52 21.04
N PRO A 98 -5.90 4.25 22.03
CA PRO A 98 -6.75 5.40 21.72
C PRO A 98 -6.03 6.44 20.87
N PRO A 99 -6.76 7.30 20.13
CA PRO A 99 -6.13 8.28 19.23
C PRO A 99 -5.02 9.09 19.91
N THR A 100 -3.84 9.05 19.31
CA THR A 100 -2.67 9.76 19.86
C THR A 100 -2.53 11.18 19.32
N ASN A 101 -3.21 11.47 18.23
CA ASN A 101 -3.11 12.73 17.47
C ASN A 101 -1.70 13.01 16.95
N LYS A 102 -0.87 11.95 16.86
CA LYS A 102 0.47 12.04 16.31
C LYS A 102 0.47 11.69 14.84
N LYS A 103 1.48 12.17 14.13
CA LYS A 103 1.61 12.03 12.66
C LYS A 103 2.85 11.22 12.32
N THR A 104 2.76 10.43 11.26
CA THR A 104 3.93 9.82 10.64
C THR A 104 4.03 10.24 9.17
N LYS A 105 5.29 10.37 8.70
CA LYS A 105 5.64 10.48 7.28
C LYS A 105 6.54 9.31 7.00
N THR A 106 5.97 8.20 6.57
CA THR A 106 6.69 6.94 6.46
C THR A 106 7.00 6.61 5.01
N GLN A 107 8.25 6.23 4.75
CA GLN A 107 8.69 5.83 3.41
C GLN A 107 8.46 4.34 3.21
N TYR A 108 8.15 3.96 1.98
CA TYR A 108 7.88 2.56 1.64
C TYR A 108 8.10 2.34 0.14
N VAL A 109 8.22 1.06 -0.21
CA VAL A 109 8.37 0.63 -1.60
C VAL A 109 7.31 -0.42 -1.89
N TYR A 110 6.59 -0.26 -3.01
CA TYR A 110 5.74 -1.30 -3.57
C TYR A 110 6.45 -1.94 -4.75
N ILE A 111 6.38 -3.27 -4.81
CA ILE A 111 6.96 -4.06 -5.90
C ILE A 111 5.83 -4.90 -6.49
N PHE A 112 5.51 -4.68 -7.77
CA PHE A 112 4.45 -5.40 -8.47
C PHE A 112 5.03 -6.25 -9.58
N ARG A 113 4.74 -7.55 -9.57
CA ARG A 113 5.02 -8.40 -10.71
C ARG A 113 3.77 -8.49 -11.58
N MET A 114 3.95 -8.21 -12.88
CA MET A 114 2.85 -8.17 -13.84
C MET A 114 2.82 -9.47 -14.65
N ASN A 115 1.60 -10.02 -14.87
CA ASN A 115 1.44 -11.21 -15.69
C ASN A 115 1.40 -10.85 -17.18
N ALA A 116 1.22 -11.86 -18.04
CA ALA A 116 1.20 -11.66 -19.50
C ALA A 116 0.03 -10.78 -19.97
N ASP A 117 -1.03 -10.67 -19.17
CA ASP A 117 -2.18 -9.84 -19.49
C ASP A 117 -2.05 -8.43 -18.89
N ASN A 118 -0.85 -8.08 -18.41
CA ASN A 118 -0.54 -6.79 -17.79
C ASN A 118 -1.37 -6.50 -16.56
N LYS A 119 -1.74 -7.55 -15.82
CA LYS A 119 -2.40 -7.44 -14.51
C LYS A 119 -1.40 -7.77 -13.41
N ILE A 120 -1.63 -7.23 -12.22
CA ILE A 120 -0.79 -7.54 -11.05
C ILE A 120 -1.02 -8.99 -10.63
N GLU A 121 0.02 -9.82 -10.68
CA GLU A 121 -0.05 -11.19 -10.18
C GLU A 121 0.50 -11.33 -8.76
N SER A 122 1.39 -10.41 -8.34
CA SER A 122 1.88 -10.36 -6.96
C SER A 122 2.31 -8.96 -6.59
N MET A 123 2.21 -8.65 -5.30
CA MET A 123 2.61 -7.38 -4.73
C MET A 123 3.44 -7.63 -3.48
N GLN A 124 4.54 -6.88 -3.36
CA GLN A 124 5.35 -6.89 -2.15
C GLN A 124 5.48 -5.47 -1.64
N LYS A 125 5.42 -5.29 -0.32
CA LYS A 125 5.68 -4.01 0.33
C LYS A 125 6.94 -4.12 1.17
N VAL A 126 7.86 -3.19 0.97
CA VAL A 126 9.06 -3.04 1.81
C VAL A 126 8.85 -1.79 2.65
N TRP A 127 8.78 -1.97 3.97
CA TRP A 127 8.37 -0.89 4.87
C TRP A 127 8.97 -1.08 6.25
N ASN A 128 9.46 0.00 6.83
CA ASN A 128 9.91 0.00 8.22
C ASN A 128 8.72 0.36 9.12
N ALA A 129 7.87 -0.62 9.40
CA ALA A 129 6.68 -0.42 10.21
C ALA A 129 6.98 0.09 11.63
N PRO A 130 7.98 -0.46 12.35
CA PRO A 130 8.29 0.05 13.69
C PRO A 130 8.60 1.54 13.73
N TRP A 131 9.26 2.06 12.70
CA TRP A 131 9.54 3.50 12.64
C TRP A 131 8.26 4.32 12.58
N ALA A 132 7.32 3.92 11.71
CA ALA A 132 6.03 4.57 11.59
C ALA A 132 5.21 4.45 12.88
N MET A 133 5.20 3.26 13.48
CA MET A 133 4.46 3.02 14.71
C MET A 133 5.00 3.85 15.87
N ARG A 134 6.33 4.03 15.94
CA ARG A 134 6.93 4.90 16.94
C ARG A 134 6.50 6.35 16.74
N GLU A 135 6.50 6.84 15.49
CA GLU A 135 6.05 8.20 15.23
C GLU A 135 4.59 8.42 15.61
N LEU A 136 3.75 7.40 15.42
CA LEU A 136 2.32 7.47 15.76
C LEU A 136 2.06 7.30 17.26
N GLY A 137 3.08 6.98 18.05
CA GLY A 137 2.91 6.74 19.49
C GLY A 137 2.34 5.36 19.78
N TRP A 138 2.48 4.38 18.86
CA TRP A 138 1.97 3.02 19.01
C TRP A 138 3.02 2.07 19.60
N MET A 139 4.26 2.51 19.71
CA MET A 139 5.31 1.74 20.37
C MET A 139 6.36 2.66 21.01
#